data_148d86f4e3d7b6e3b268383a45932500
#
_entry.id   148d86f4e3d7b6e3b268383a45932500
#
_cell.length_a   1.000
_cell.length_b   1.000
_cell.length_c   1.000
_cell.angle_alpha   90.00
_cell.angle_beta   90.00
_cell.angle_gamma   90.00
#
_symmetry.space_group_name_H-M   'P 1'
#
loop_
_entity.id
_entity.type
_entity.pdbx_description
1 polymer ?
#
loop_
_entity_poly.entity_id
_entity_poly.type
_entity_poly.pdbx_seq_one_letter_code
_entity_poly.pdbx_strand_id
1 'polypeptide(L)'
;MEQRWFYFYSNGKKAADTSITESDENGRYRYTFDEYGIMRSSKKISSSPAVLTEQWIERIPKASQDPYASEHHIKRWYYGLSDGTVVQNRMRTIGGEEYLFDQAGIMRAGLVAVTKNKKYGETLICTGDSTDCDAEDLEQYLDEYDLMYFDEKSGAKQTGTVEIVAGGETCTFEFHKSGKAVHGPYGGKLYRAGVLQKAEDVGKYEIRTVDDEDYLVNRSGQIQGPGRYRDGGMVWFVERKNGQYEITAEE
;
A
#
# COMPACT_ATOMS: atom_id res chain seq x y z
N MET A 1 16.84 15.12 28.72
CA MET A 1 16.79 13.65 28.98
C MET A 1 15.33 13.22 28.82
N GLU A 2 15.03 12.30 27.92
CA GLU A 2 13.68 11.72 27.83
C GLU A 2 13.43 10.79 29.01
N GLN A 3 12.33 11.03 29.73
CA GLN A 3 11.92 10.16 30.82
C GLN A 3 11.27 8.89 30.25
N ARG A 4 11.76 7.72 30.62
CA ARG A 4 11.25 6.43 30.17
C ARG A 4 10.74 5.65 31.37
N TRP A 5 9.57 4.99 31.20
CA TRP A 5 8.93 4.22 32.24
C TRP A 5 8.98 2.74 31.90
N PHE A 6 9.21 1.91 32.93
CA PHE A 6 9.30 0.45 32.84
C PHE A 6 8.42 -0.16 33.94
N TYR A 7 7.91 -1.35 33.69
CA TYR A 7 7.20 -2.13 34.68
C TYR A 7 7.94 -3.44 34.94
N PHE A 8 8.07 -3.81 36.20
CA PHE A 8 8.66 -5.07 36.63
C PHE A 8 7.61 -5.88 37.41
N TYR A 9 7.42 -7.12 37.01
CA TYR A 9 6.62 -8.07 37.76
C TYR A 9 7.25 -8.38 39.12
N SER A 10 6.48 -8.97 40.05
CA SER A 10 6.98 -9.40 41.37
C SER A 10 8.13 -10.39 41.33
N ASN A 11 8.27 -11.10 40.20
CA ASN A 11 9.39 -12.06 39.99
C ASN A 11 10.64 -11.38 39.38
N GLY A 12 10.67 -10.05 39.30
CA GLY A 12 11.78 -9.25 38.78
C GLY A 12 11.88 -9.18 37.25
N LYS A 13 11.01 -9.88 36.50
CA LYS A 13 10.97 -9.77 35.03
C LYS A 13 10.43 -8.43 34.61
N LYS A 14 11.05 -7.81 33.63
CA LYS A 14 10.57 -6.61 32.97
C LYS A 14 9.42 -6.96 32.02
N ALA A 15 8.34 -6.19 32.05
CA ALA A 15 7.29 -6.28 31.06
C ALA A 15 7.81 -5.77 29.71
N ALA A 16 7.72 -6.58 28.67
CA ALA A 16 8.10 -6.24 27.32
C ALA A 16 7.11 -6.88 26.34
N ASP A 17 6.83 -6.19 25.24
CA ASP A 17 5.86 -6.57 24.21
C ASP A 17 4.52 -7.06 24.79
N THR A 18 3.97 -6.30 25.75
CA THR A 18 2.77 -6.67 26.49
C THR A 18 1.97 -5.48 26.95
N SER A 19 0.72 -5.75 27.34
CA SER A 19 -0.12 -4.80 28.09
C SER A 19 -0.40 -5.33 29.49
N ILE A 20 -0.28 -4.47 30.49
CA ILE A 20 -0.54 -4.75 31.89
C ILE A 20 -1.70 -3.90 32.36
N THR A 21 -2.51 -4.44 33.23
CA THR A 21 -3.57 -3.70 33.91
C THR A 21 -3.25 -3.61 35.39
N GLU A 22 -3.15 -2.38 35.93
CA GLU A 22 -2.94 -2.09 37.33
C GLU A 22 -4.09 -1.25 37.88
N SER A 23 -4.31 -1.33 39.17
CA SER A 23 -5.30 -0.57 39.90
C SER A 23 -4.64 0.15 41.07
N ASP A 24 -4.96 1.43 41.22
CA ASP A 24 -4.56 2.25 42.37
C ASP A 24 -5.76 3.03 42.93
N GLU A 25 -5.53 3.89 43.90
CA GLU A 25 -6.55 4.75 44.52
C GLU A 25 -7.24 5.69 43.56
N ASN A 26 -6.64 5.99 42.39
CA ASN A 26 -7.15 6.88 41.36
C ASN A 26 -7.90 6.13 40.26
N GLY A 27 -7.86 4.80 40.24
CA GLY A 27 -8.60 3.97 39.31
C GLY A 27 -7.81 2.80 38.72
N ARG A 28 -8.36 2.28 37.61
CA ARG A 28 -7.77 1.17 36.91
C ARG A 28 -7.13 1.64 35.60
N TYR A 29 -5.88 1.25 35.37
CA TYR A 29 -5.06 1.70 34.23
C TYR A 29 -4.56 0.51 33.43
N ARG A 30 -4.50 0.67 32.09
CA ARG A 30 -3.80 -0.24 31.19
C ARG A 30 -2.55 0.45 30.68
N TYR A 31 -1.43 -0.25 30.76
CA TYR A 31 -0.13 0.20 30.29
C TYR A 31 0.34 -0.73 29.17
N THR A 32 0.86 -0.18 28.06
CA THR A 32 1.43 -0.96 26.95
C THR A 32 2.91 -0.71 26.86
N PHE A 33 3.68 -1.79 26.74
CA PHE A 33 5.14 -1.79 26.71
C PHE A 33 5.64 -2.37 25.39
N ASP A 34 6.68 -1.74 24.83
CA ASP A 34 7.37 -2.26 23.66
C ASP A 34 8.29 -3.45 23.99
N GLU A 35 9.02 -3.95 22.99
CA GLU A 35 9.97 -5.05 23.13
C GLU A 35 11.13 -4.75 24.10
N TYR A 36 11.49 -3.47 24.27
CA TYR A 36 12.50 -3.01 25.22
C TYR A 36 11.94 -2.78 26.63
N GLY A 37 10.64 -3.01 26.80
CA GLY A 37 9.91 -2.78 28.05
C GLY A 37 9.69 -1.30 28.36
N ILE A 38 9.86 -0.40 27.37
CA ILE A 38 9.55 1.02 27.54
C ILE A 38 8.05 1.19 27.44
N MET A 39 7.44 1.87 28.43
CA MET A 39 6.02 2.19 28.39
C MET A 39 5.72 3.13 27.21
N ARG A 40 4.84 2.69 26.32
CA ARG A 40 4.42 3.43 25.12
C ARG A 40 3.05 4.04 25.25
N SER A 41 2.21 3.48 26.10
CA SER A 41 0.91 4.07 26.41
C SER A 41 0.45 3.70 27.81
N SER A 42 -0.38 4.56 28.40
CA SER A 42 -1.13 4.30 29.63
C SER A 42 -2.58 4.74 29.45
N LYS A 43 -3.55 4.00 29.95
CA LYS A 43 -4.96 4.33 29.88
C LYS A 43 -5.66 4.09 31.20
N LYS A 44 -6.37 5.08 31.70
CA LYS A 44 -7.33 4.90 32.79
C LYS A 44 -8.60 4.18 32.25
N ILE A 45 -8.92 2.99 32.76
CA ILE A 45 -10.01 2.16 32.28
C ILE A 45 -11.35 2.57 32.92
N SER A 46 -11.32 3.30 34.02
CA SER A 46 -12.54 3.78 34.71
C SER A 46 -12.64 5.30 34.77
N SER A 47 -13.77 5.83 34.33
CA SER A 47 -14.40 7.15 34.56
C SER A 47 -13.62 8.46 34.42
N SER A 48 -12.43 8.51 33.85
CA SER A 48 -11.74 9.76 33.52
C SER A 48 -11.05 9.68 32.17
N PRO A 49 -10.91 10.81 31.43
CA PRO A 49 -10.32 10.79 30.11
C PRO A 49 -8.88 10.28 30.16
N ALA A 50 -8.58 9.38 29.24
CA ALA A 50 -7.23 8.87 29.05
C ALA A 50 -6.29 10.02 28.66
N VAL A 51 -5.19 10.16 29.37
CA VAL A 51 -4.06 10.98 28.91
C VAL A 51 -3.13 10.04 28.18
N LEU A 52 -3.34 9.91 26.88
CA LEU A 52 -2.48 9.07 26.07
C LEU A 52 -2.04 9.81 24.85
N THR A 53 -0.76 9.70 24.60
CA THR A 53 -0.17 10.17 23.36
C THR A 53 -0.29 9.06 22.35
N GLU A 54 -1.03 9.29 21.31
CA GLU A 54 -0.98 8.43 20.13
C GLU A 54 0.43 8.49 19.55
N GLN A 55 1.01 7.32 19.20
CA GLN A 55 2.40 7.29 18.77
C GLN A 55 2.72 6.08 17.90
N TRP A 56 3.74 6.21 17.09
CA TRP A 56 4.36 5.11 16.36
C TRP A 56 5.09 4.15 17.32
N ILE A 57 4.92 2.86 17.06
CA ILE A 57 5.53 1.76 17.82
C ILE A 57 6.25 0.84 16.84
N GLU A 58 7.53 0.63 17.03
CA GLU A 58 8.32 -0.34 16.27
C GLU A 58 8.62 -1.55 17.15
N ARG A 59 8.18 -2.75 16.74
CA ARG A 59 8.42 -3.98 17.49
C ARG A 59 8.46 -5.20 16.59
N ILE A 60 9.06 -6.28 17.09
CA ILE A 60 8.99 -7.60 16.46
C ILE A 60 7.55 -8.14 16.66
N PRO A 61 6.84 -8.54 15.59
CA PRO A 61 5.51 -9.11 15.71
C PRO A 61 5.56 -10.49 16.38
N LYS A 62 4.44 -10.93 16.96
CA LYS A 62 4.29 -12.29 17.43
C LYS A 62 4.23 -13.25 16.23
N ALA A 63 4.67 -14.51 16.43
CA ALA A 63 4.62 -15.53 15.39
C ALA A 63 3.19 -15.75 14.81
N SER A 64 2.15 -15.51 15.61
CA SER A 64 0.76 -15.55 15.15
C SER A 64 0.33 -14.36 14.29
N GLN A 65 1.12 -13.27 14.25
CA GLN A 65 0.85 -12.05 13.50
C GLN A 65 1.66 -11.99 12.20
N ASP A 66 2.93 -12.29 12.27
CA ASP A 66 3.87 -12.39 11.15
C ASP A 66 4.95 -13.43 11.52
N PRO A 67 4.76 -14.71 11.12
CA PRO A 67 5.69 -15.79 11.48
C PRO A 67 7.11 -15.52 10.99
N TYR A 68 7.25 -15.03 9.75
CA TYR A 68 8.54 -14.76 9.14
C TYR A 68 9.31 -13.66 9.88
N ALA A 69 8.64 -12.52 10.11
CA ALA A 69 9.27 -11.41 10.84
C ALA A 69 9.59 -11.78 12.29
N SER A 70 8.74 -12.61 12.94
CA SER A 70 9.01 -13.12 14.28
C SER A 70 10.24 -14.00 14.33
N GLU A 71 10.38 -14.94 13.40
CA GLU A 71 11.52 -15.87 13.32
C GLU A 71 12.84 -15.14 13.01
N HIS A 72 12.79 -14.17 12.09
CA HIS A 72 13.97 -13.41 11.64
C HIS A 72 14.22 -12.13 12.46
N HIS A 73 13.46 -11.91 13.53
CA HIS A 73 13.57 -10.72 14.39
C HIS A 73 13.43 -9.41 13.63
N ILE A 74 12.57 -9.40 12.59
CA ILE A 74 12.31 -8.23 11.79
C ILE A 74 11.25 -7.38 12.47
N LYS A 75 11.53 -6.11 12.69
CA LYS A 75 10.58 -5.18 13.28
C LYS A 75 9.53 -4.74 12.29
N ARG A 76 8.33 -4.46 12.81
CA ARG A 76 7.21 -3.88 12.07
C ARG A 76 6.69 -2.65 12.79
N TRP A 77 6.09 -1.75 12.04
CA TRP A 77 5.49 -0.54 12.56
C TRP A 77 4.03 -0.74 12.91
N TYR A 78 3.62 -0.13 14.00
CA TYR A 78 2.26 -0.07 14.53
C TYR A 78 1.95 1.36 14.93
N TYR A 79 0.67 1.71 15.06
CA TYR A 79 0.28 2.99 15.63
C TYR A 79 -0.60 2.79 16.86
N GLY A 80 -0.08 3.21 18.00
CA GLY A 80 -0.75 3.14 19.30
C GLY A 80 -1.82 4.21 19.43
N LEU A 81 -2.98 3.79 19.92
CA LEU A 81 -4.12 4.67 20.16
C LEU A 81 -4.17 5.14 21.60
N SER A 82 -4.93 6.24 21.81
CA SER A 82 -5.18 6.79 23.15
C SER A 82 -5.89 5.82 24.10
N ASP A 83 -6.41 4.71 23.63
CA ASP A 83 -7.03 3.68 24.46
C ASP A 83 -6.10 2.50 24.81
N GLY A 84 -4.81 2.58 24.47
CA GLY A 84 -3.82 1.54 24.72
C GLY A 84 -3.89 0.38 23.73
N THR A 85 -4.74 0.45 22.71
CA THR A 85 -4.77 -0.48 21.60
C THR A 85 -3.90 0.04 20.44
N VAL A 86 -3.73 -0.75 19.38
CA VAL A 86 -3.13 -0.30 18.13
C VAL A 86 -4.21 -0.17 17.06
N VAL A 87 -3.95 0.66 16.05
CA VAL A 87 -4.80 0.72 14.85
C VAL A 87 -4.76 -0.63 14.18
N GLN A 88 -5.91 -1.18 13.82
CA GLN A 88 -6.04 -2.47 13.16
C GLN A 88 -7.06 -2.40 12.04
N ASN A 89 -6.81 -3.16 10.98
CA ASN A 89 -7.75 -3.41 9.88
C ASN A 89 -8.39 -2.14 9.30
N ARG A 90 -7.60 -1.10 9.04
CA ARG A 90 -8.07 0.17 8.46
C ARG A 90 -6.93 1.09 8.01
N MET A 91 -7.29 2.03 7.15
CA MET A 91 -6.47 3.22 6.91
C MET A 91 -6.69 4.25 8.03
N ARG A 92 -5.64 5.03 8.32
CA ARG A 92 -5.68 6.14 9.25
C ARG A 92 -4.79 7.28 8.77
N THR A 93 -5.30 8.49 8.89
CA THR A 93 -4.52 9.71 8.68
C THR A 93 -3.72 10.03 9.94
N ILE A 94 -2.42 10.16 9.80
CA ILE A 94 -1.46 10.46 10.87
C ILE A 94 -0.51 11.53 10.35
N GLY A 95 -0.47 12.68 11.00
CA GLY A 95 0.40 13.77 10.58
C GLY A 95 0.09 14.37 9.19
N GLY A 96 -1.11 14.12 8.67
CA GLY A 96 -1.53 14.57 7.33
C GLY A 96 -1.40 13.50 6.24
N GLU A 97 -0.70 12.40 6.49
CA GLU A 97 -0.50 11.28 5.58
C GLU A 97 -1.42 10.11 5.95
N GLU A 98 -1.82 9.31 4.96
CA GLU A 98 -2.63 8.10 5.17
C GLU A 98 -1.76 6.85 5.18
N TYR A 99 -2.04 5.98 6.15
CA TYR A 99 -1.36 4.71 6.36
C TYR A 99 -2.35 3.57 6.45
N LEU A 100 -1.97 2.39 5.99
CA LEU A 100 -2.77 1.17 6.08
C LEU A 100 -2.24 0.25 7.16
N PHE A 101 -3.14 -0.26 8.00
CA PHE A 101 -2.82 -1.25 9.04
C PHE A 101 -3.67 -2.50 8.82
N ASP A 102 -3.01 -3.65 8.83
CA ASP A 102 -3.67 -4.94 8.68
C ASP A 102 -4.44 -5.40 9.92
N GLN A 103 -4.98 -6.60 9.88
CA GLN A 103 -5.73 -7.20 11.00
C GLN A 103 -4.88 -7.37 12.26
N ALA A 104 -3.56 -7.60 12.12
CA ALA A 104 -2.63 -7.70 13.24
C ALA A 104 -2.18 -6.33 13.76
N GLY A 105 -2.56 -5.23 13.06
CA GLY A 105 -2.15 -3.87 13.35
C GLY A 105 -0.77 -3.51 12.78
N ILE A 106 -0.22 -4.34 11.90
CA ILE A 106 1.05 -4.05 11.22
C ILE A 106 0.80 -3.03 10.10
N MET A 107 1.60 -1.96 10.07
CA MET A 107 1.61 -1.00 8.98
C MET A 107 2.05 -1.69 7.68
N ARG A 108 1.29 -1.48 6.63
CA ARG A 108 1.59 -2.04 5.31
C ARG A 108 2.32 -1.02 4.45
N ALA A 109 3.24 -1.54 3.63
CA ALA A 109 4.02 -0.79 2.66
C ALA A 109 4.12 -1.60 1.35
N GLY A 110 4.50 -0.95 0.27
CA GLY A 110 4.52 -1.54 -1.07
C GLY A 110 3.17 -1.46 -1.79
N LEU A 111 3.03 -2.23 -2.87
CA LEU A 111 1.79 -2.34 -3.63
C LEU A 111 0.83 -3.29 -2.89
N VAL A 112 -0.37 -2.82 -2.61
CA VAL A 112 -1.34 -3.50 -1.75
C VAL A 112 -2.70 -3.53 -2.43
N ALA A 113 -3.33 -4.70 -2.48
CA ALA A 113 -4.73 -4.85 -2.87
C ALA A 113 -5.62 -4.68 -1.64
N VAL A 114 -6.53 -3.71 -1.66
CA VAL A 114 -7.44 -3.36 -0.57
C VAL A 114 -8.87 -3.66 -1.00
N THR A 115 -9.63 -4.40 -0.22
CA THR A 115 -11.01 -4.76 -0.56
C THR A 115 -11.90 -3.54 -0.77
N LYS A 116 -12.67 -3.51 -1.85
CA LYS A 116 -13.59 -2.40 -2.19
C LYS A 116 -14.68 -2.17 -1.14
N ASN A 117 -15.04 -3.19 -0.36
CA ASN A 117 -16.17 -3.18 0.55
C ASN A 117 -15.90 -2.59 1.95
N LYS A 118 -14.95 -1.68 2.11
CA LYS A 118 -14.64 -0.93 3.35
C LYS A 118 -14.42 -1.77 4.63
N LYS A 119 -14.56 -3.07 4.60
CA LYS A 119 -13.98 -3.97 5.59
C LYS A 119 -12.58 -4.24 5.06
N TYR A 120 -11.63 -3.50 5.56
CA TYR A 120 -10.22 -3.72 5.29
C TYR A 120 -9.88 -5.14 5.76
N GLY A 121 -10.19 -6.09 4.93
CA GLY A 121 -9.84 -7.49 5.09
C GLY A 121 -8.69 -7.76 4.16
N GLU A 122 -8.07 -8.82 4.33
CA GLU A 122 -6.94 -9.43 3.66
C GLU A 122 -6.32 -8.63 2.52
N THR A 123 -5.11 -8.24 2.73
CA THR A 123 -4.29 -7.51 1.79
C THR A 123 -3.46 -8.50 1.02
N LEU A 124 -3.60 -8.50 -0.28
CA LEU A 124 -2.61 -9.13 -1.13
C LEU A 124 -1.43 -8.18 -1.28
N ILE A 125 -0.24 -8.72 -1.21
CA ILE A 125 0.97 -7.92 -1.20
C ILE A 125 1.85 -8.37 -2.33
N CYS A 126 2.07 -7.48 -3.28
CA CYS A 126 3.31 -7.48 -4.02
C CYS A 126 4.31 -6.70 -3.16
N THR A 127 5.05 -7.35 -2.30
CA THR A 127 6.25 -6.77 -1.68
C THR A 127 7.38 -6.85 -2.69
N GLY A 128 8.37 -5.96 -2.61
CA GLY A 128 9.52 -5.92 -3.52
C GLY A 128 10.33 -7.22 -3.64
N ASP A 129 10.01 -8.24 -2.86
CA ASP A 129 10.57 -9.60 -2.95
C ASP A 129 9.69 -10.56 -3.76
N SER A 130 8.46 -10.20 -4.11
CA SER A 130 7.64 -11.02 -4.99
C SER A 130 7.77 -10.53 -6.43
N THR A 131 8.25 -11.37 -7.24
CA THR A 131 8.91 -11.16 -8.51
C THR A 131 8.06 -10.68 -9.67
N ASP A 132 6.74 -10.50 -9.54
CA ASP A 132 5.91 -10.24 -10.70
C ASP A 132 4.83 -9.22 -10.39
N CYS A 133 5.13 -7.94 -10.67
CA CYS A 133 4.10 -6.92 -10.90
C CYS A 133 3.79 -6.86 -12.39
N ASP A 134 3.50 -7.99 -13.01
CA ASP A 134 2.96 -8.03 -14.36
C ASP A 134 1.58 -7.34 -14.36
N ALA A 135 1.36 -6.45 -15.30
CA ALA A 135 0.11 -5.71 -15.40
C ALA A 135 -1.10 -6.66 -15.61
N GLU A 136 -0.88 -7.79 -16.31
CA GLU A 136 -1.90 -8.82 -16.53
C GLU A 136 -2.26 -9.54 -15.24
N ASP A 137 -1.25 -9.89 -14.45
CA ASP A 137 -1.45 -10.52 -13.14
C ASP A 137 -2.11 -9.58 -12.13
N LEU A 138 -1.81 -8.27 -12.21
CA LEU A 138 -2.42 -7.27 -11.34
C LEU A 138 -3.89 -6.99 -11.68
N GLU A 139 -4.26 -7.07 -12.96
CA GLU A 139 -5.63 -6.81 -13.42
C GLU A 139 -6.65 -7.75 -12.80
N GLN A 140 -6.29 -9.02 -12.56
CA GLN A 140 -7.18 -10.01 -11.93
C GLN A 140 -7.72 -9.57 -10.54
N TYR A 141 -7.03 -8.65 -9.88
CA TYR A 141 -7.48 -8.15 -8.57
C TYR A 141 -8.49 -7.01 -8.65
N LEU A 142 -8.62 -6.36 -9.82
CA LEU A 142 -9.41 -5.13 -9.96
C LEU A 142 -10.92 -5.33 -9.74
N ASP A 143 -11.44 -6.53 -9.85
CA ASP A 143 -12.86 -6.80 -9.62
C ASP A 143 -13.24 -6.63 -8.15
N GLU A 144 -12.45 -7.16 -7.24
CA GLU A 144 -12.74 -7.22 -5.80
C GLU A 144 -11.93 -6.21 -4.98
N TYR A 145 -10.80 -5.72 -5.51
CA TYR A 145 -9.84 -4.92 -4.79
C TYR A 145 -9.55 -3.59 -5.49
N ASP A 146 -9.16 -2.60 -4.71
CA ASP A 146 -8.47 -1.40 -5.16
C ASP A 146 -6.97 -1.60 -4.95
N LEU A 147 -6.16 -1.49 -5.98
CA LEU A 147 -4.71 -1.50 -5.87
C LEU A 147 -4.24 -0.11 -5.41
N MET A 148 -3.41 -0.08 -4.36
CA MET A 148 -2.84 1.13 -3.78
C MET A 148 -1.37 0.92 -3.49
N TYR A 149 -0.58 2.00 -3.53
CA TYR A 149 0.83 1.95 -3.16
C TYR A 149 1.10 2.77 -1.91
N PHE A 150 1.81 2.15 -0.98
CA PHE A 150 2.30 2.78 0.23
C PHE A 150 3.82 2.77 0.19
N ASP A 151 4.44 3.93 0.33
CA ASP A 151 5.90 4.06 0.23
C ASP A 151 6.61 3.07 1.16
N GLU A 152 7.59 2.36 0.64
CA GLU A 152 8.24 1.25 1.36
C GLU A 152 9.01 1.69 2.60
N LYS A 153 9.45 2.95 2.63
CA LYS A 153 10.24 3.50 3.74
C LYS A 153 9.36 4.17 4.80
N SER A 154 8.44 5.00 4.36
CA SER A 154 7.57 5.78 5.24
C SER A 154 6.25 5.08 5.57
N GLY A 155 5.77 4.17 4.72
CA GLY A 155 4.44 3.57 4.78
C GLY A 155 3.32 4.51 4.36
N ALA A 156 3.62 5.72 3.90
CA ALA A 156 2.61 6.70 3.50
C ALA A 156 2.00 6.35 2.14
N LYS A 157 0.67 6.47 2.04
CA LYS A 157 -0.06 6.26 0.79
C LYS A 157 0.42 7.21 -0.30
N GLN A 158 0.65 6.68 -1.48
CA GLN A 158 1.11 7.45 -2.63
C GLN A 158 -0.02 7.73 -3.62
N THR A 159 0.12 8.82 -4.37
CA THR A 159 -0.78 9.26 -5.44
C THR A 159 0.03 9.83 -6.60
N GLY A 160 -0.58 9.90 -7.79
CA GLY A 160 0.14 10.34 -9.00
C GLY A 160 1.08 9.27 -9.53
N THR A 161 2.12 9.72 -10.24
CA THR A 161 3.10 8.83 -10.87
C THR A 161 4.11 8.32 -9.85
N VAL A 162 4.31 6.99 -9.78
CA VAL A 162 5.26 6.32 -8.89
C VAL A 162 6.06 5.30 -9.68
N GLU A 163 7.39 5.29 -9.49
CA GLU A 163 8.27 4.25 -10.01
C GLU A 163 8.38 3.12 -8.97
N ILE A 164 8.01 1.91 -9.37
CA ILE A 164 8.06 0.71 -8.51
C ILE A 164 9.02 -0.29 -9.15
N VAL A 165 9.95 -0.81 -8.36
CA VAL A 165 10.86 -1.87 -8.81
C VAL A 165 10.21 -3.22 -8.50
N ALA A 166 9.98 -4.02 -9.54
CA ALA A 166 9.39 -5.34 -9.44
C ALA A 166 10.09 -6.30 -10.41
N GLY A 167 10.43 -7.49 -9.95
CA GLY A 167 11.13 -8.48 -10.78
C GLY A 167 12.49 -8.03 -11.33
N GLY A 168 13.10 -7.00 -10.74
CA GLY A 168 14.34 -6.38 -11.24
C GLY A 168 14.10 -5.34 -12.34
N GLU A 169 12.87 -5.09 -12.73
CA GLU A 169 12.45 -4.05 -13.67
C GLU A 169 11.82 -2.87 -12.93
N THR A 170 11.92 -1.68 -13.52
CA THR A 170 11.25 -0.48 -13.01
C THR A 170 9.99 -0.22 -13.82
N CYS A 171 8.84 -0.32 -13.15
CA CYS A 171 7.54 -0.05 -13.73
C CYS A 171 7.04 1.32 -13.31
N THR A 172 6.50 2.09 -14.26
CA THR A 172 5.83 3.36 -13.99
C THR A 172 4.37 3.09 -13.67
N PHE A 173 3.95 3.43 -12.46
CA PHE A 173 2.56 3.36 -12.03
C PHE A 173 1.93 4.74 -11.96
N GLU A 174 0.61 4.78 -12.13
CA GLU A 174 -0.19 5.98 -11.90
C GLU A 174 -1.32 5.67 -10.91
N PHE A 175 -1.46 6.51 -9.90
CA PHE A 175 -2.51 6.42 -8.89
C PHE A 175 -3.37 7.69 -8.88
N HIS A 176 -4.67 7.52 -8.85
CA HIS A 176 -5.61 8.62 -8.65
C HIS A 176 -5.34 9.36 -7.34
N LYS A 177 -5.90 10.57 -7.18
CA LYS A 177 -5.85 11.32 -5.91
C LYS A 177 -6.43 10.55 -4.72
N SER A 178 -7.27 9.55 -4.96
CA SER A 178 -7.76 8.62 -3.94
C SER A 178 -6.72 7.59 -3.49
N GLY A 179 -5.61 7.46 -4.22
CA GLY A 179 -4.59 6.43 -4.05
C GLY A 179 -4.87 5.13 -4.81
N LYS A 180 -6.00 5.03 -5.53
CA LYS A 180 -6.31 3.84 -6.34
C LYS A 180 -5.53 3.85 -7.63
N ALA A 181 -5.03 2.67 -8.04
CA ALA A 181 -4.37 2.49 -9.32
C ALA A 181 -5.29 2.90 -10.48
N VAL A 182 -4.73 3.59 -11.45
CA VAL A 182 -5.43 3.96 -12.68
C VAL A 182 -5.58 2.72 -13.57
N HIS A 183 -6.76 2.55 -14.18
CA HIS A 183 -7.00 1.53 -15.19
C HIS A 183 -7.67 2.17 -16.40
N GLY A 184 -7.23 1.82 -17.62
CA GLY A 184 -7.68 2.43 -18.85
C GLY A 184 -6.98 3.75 -19.22
N PRO A 185 -7.56 4.53 -20.13
CA PRO A 185 -7.05 5.83 -20.56
C PRO A 185 -7.08 6.88 -19.45
N TYR A 186 -5.94 7.50 -19.17
CA TYR A 186 -5.84 8.59 -18.20
C TYR A 186 -4.74 9.57 -18.56
N GLY A 187 -5.05 10.89 -18.60
CA GLY A 187 -4.08 11.93 -18.92
C GLY A 187 -3.44 11.79 -20.31
N GLY A 188 -4.15 11.17 -21.28
CA GLY A 188 -3.64 10.91 -22.63
C GLY A 188 -2.70 9.69 -22.71
N LYS A 189 -2.52 8.95 -21.64
CA LYS A 189 -1.74 7.71 -21.56
C LYS A 189 -2.63 6.53 -21.25
N LEU A 190 -2.14 5.33 -21.51
CA LEU A 190 -2.83 4.08 -21.22
C LEU A 190 -2.20 3.38 -20.01
N TYR A 191 -3.07 2.92 -19.10
CA TYR A 191 -2.66 2.18 -17.91
C TYR A 191 -3.45 0.88 -17.78
N ARG A 192 -2.78 -0.17 -17.32
CA ARG A 192 -3.41 -1.45 -16.98
C ARG A 192 -3.08 -1.76 -15.53
N ALA A 193 -4.06 -1.81 -14.66
CA ALA A 193 -3.88 -2.02 -13.22
C ALA A 193 -2.83 -1.07 -12.57
N GLY A 194 -2.78 0.17 -13.00
CA GLY A 194 -1.80 1.17 -12.59
C GLY A 194 -0.57 1.25 -13.48
N VAL A 195 -0.18 0.16 -14.12
CA VAL A 195 1.06 0.07 -14.92
C VAL A 195 0.91 0.80 -16.25
N LEU A 196 1.83 1.70 -16.55
CA LEU A 196 1.88 2.42 -17.83
C LEU A 196 2.12 1.44 -18.97
N GLN A 197 1.20 1.40 -19.91
CA GLN A 197 1.30 0.62 -21.14
C GLN A 197 2.02 1.43 -22.21
N LYS A 198 3.15 0.94 -22.68
CA LYS A 198 4.02 1.63 -23.66
C LYS A 198 4.44 0.67 -24.76
N ALA A 199 4.80 1.21 -25.94
CA ALA A 199 5.47 0.44 -26.97
C ALA A 199 6.83 -0.02 -26.49
N GLU A 200 7.20 -1.28 -26.78
CA GLU A 200 8.49 -1.84 -26.48
C GLU A 200 9.58 -1.36 -27.47
N ASP A 201 10.82 -1.79 -27.25
CA ASP A 201 12.00 -1.22 -27.94
C ASP A 201 12.07 -1.45 -29.45
N VAL A 202 11.28 -2.35 -30.02
CA VAL A 202 11.36 -2.73 -31.44
C VAL A 202 10.66 -1.72 -32.34
N GLY A 203 9.61 -1.01 -31.88
CA GLY A 203 8.82 -0.06 -32.66
C GLY A 203 8.62 1.28 -31.96
N LYS A 204 8.10 2.26 -32.71
CA LYS A 204 7.65 3.54 -32.12
C LYS A 204 6.24 3.42 -31.55
N TYR A 205 5.45 2.54 -32.12
CA TYR A 205 4.05 2.34 -31.82
C TYR A 205 3.74 0.87 -31.65
N GLU A 206 2.82 0.55 -30.76
CA GLU A 206 2.33 -0.80 -30.50
C GLU A 206 0.88 -0.78 -30.09
N ILE A 207 0.13 -1.82 -30.43
CA ILE A 207 -1.24 -2.01 -29.96
C ILE A 207 -1.17 -2.61 -28.55
N ARG A 208 -1.86 -1.98 -27.61
CA ARG A 208 -2.11 -2.50 -26.26
C ARG A 208 -3.61 -2.57 -26.01
N THR A 209 -4.05 -3.71 -25.49
CA THR A 209 -5.48 -3.95 -25.21
C THR A 209 -5.75 -3.82 -23.72
N VAL A 210 -6.76 -3.04 -23.35
CA VAL A 210 -7.25 -2.89 -21.98
C VAL A 210 -8.77 -2.87 -22.02
N ASP A 211 -9.44 -3.67 -21.20
CA ASP A 211 -10.90 -3.83 -21.18
C ASP A 211 -11.49 -4.19 -22.55
N ASP A 212 -10.85 -5.11 -23.28
CA ASP A 212 -11.24 -5.53 -24.64
C ASP A 212 -11.25 -4.39 -25.69
N GLU A 213 -10.61 -3.27 -25.40
CA GLU A 213 -10.43 -2.16 -26.31
C GLU A 213 -8.95 -1.97 -26.69
N ASP A 214 -8.69 -1.84 -28.00
CA ASP A 214 -7.35 -1.67 -28.54
C ASP A 214 -6.94 -0.20 -28.61
N TYR A 215 -5.72 0.08 -28.21
CA TYR A 215 -5.12 1.40 -28.25
C TYR A 215 -3.75 1.35 -28.92
N LEU A 216 -3.50 2.24 -29.89
CA LEU A 216 -2.15 2.45 -30.41
C LEU A 216 -1.39 3.36 -29.43
N VAL A 217 -0.34 2.86 -28.82
CA VAL A 217 0.49 3.64 -27.88
C VAL A 217 1.90 3.83 -28.43
N ASN A 218 2.57 4.89 -27.99
CA ASN A 218 3.96 5.13 -28.29
C ASN A 218 4.88 4.68 -27.12
N ARG A 219 6.19 4.88 -27.25
CA ARG A 219 7.19 4.53 -26.22
C ARG A 219 7.05 5.29 -24.90
N SER A 220 6.32 6.42 -24.88
CA SER A 220 6.02 7.17 -23.66
C SER A 220 4.65 6.80 -23.07
N GLY A 221 3.96 5.80 -23.64
CA GLY A 221 2.64 5.36 -23.22
C GLY A 221 1.49 6.27 -23.67
N GLN A 222 1.77 7.27 -24.52
CA GLN A 222 0.72 8.14 -25.06
C GLN A 222 -0.16 7.39 -26.06
N ILE A 223 -1.47 7.47 -25.86
CA ILE A 223 -2.47 6.97 -26.78
C ILE A 223 -2.47 7.83 -28.04
N GLN A 224 -2.40 7.19 -29.21
CA GLN A 224 -2.49 7.86 -30.49
C GLN A 224 -3.96 8.01 -30.89
N GLY A 225 -4.38 9.26 -31.09
CA GLY A 225 -5.75 9.57 -31.57
C GLY A 225 -5.93 9.26 -33.05
N PRO A 226 -7.10 9.58 -33.63
CA PRO A 226 -7.35 9.40 -35.06
C PRO A 226 -6.27 10.07 -35.91
N GLY A 227 -5.68 9.29 -36.84
CA GLY A 227 -4.58 9.78 -37.67
C GLY A 227 -3.78 8.68 -38.34
N ARG A 228 -2.67 9.07 -38.95
CA ARG A 228 -1.73 8.20 -39.65
C ARG A 228 -0.35 8.30 -38.99
N TYR A 229 0.21 7.16 -38.61
CA TYR A 229 1.46 7.07 -37.86
C TYR A 229 2.45 6.18 -38.62
N ARG A 230 3.69 6.62 -38.80
CA ARG A 230 4.73 5.89 -39.52
C ARG A 230 5.79 5.37 -38.57
N ASP A 231 6.10 4.10 -38.71
CA ASP A 231 7.14 3.41 -37.97
C ASP A 231 7.95 2.49 -38.88
N GLY A 232 9.10 2.98 -39.31
CA GLY A 232 9.88 2.24 -40.32
C GLY A 232 9.11 2.03 -41.62
N GLY A 233 8.93 0.76 -42.03
CA GLY A 233 8.12 0.36 -43.20
C GLY A 233 6.63 0.30 -42.90
N MET A 234 6.23 0.27 -41.62
CA MET A 234 4.84 0.12 -41.19
C MET A 234 4.10 1.47 -41.12
N VAL A 235 2.87 1.49 -41.55
CA VAL A 235 1.97 2.63 -41.45
C VAL A 235 0.71 2.23 -40.70
N TRP A 236 0.51 2.88 -39.56
CA TRP A 236 -0.67 2.67 -38.72
C TRP A 236 -1.74 3.71 -39.06
N PHE A 237 -2.98 3.26 -39.15
CA PHE A 237 -4.14 4.13 -39.28
C PHE A 237 -5.03 3.94 -38.08
N VAL A 238 -5.36 5.03 -37.40
CA VAL A 238 -6.24 5.05 -36.25
C VAL A 238 -7.49 5.84 -36.62
N GLU A 239 -8.64 5.20 -36.49
CA GLU A 239 -9.94 5.83 -36.65
C GLU A 239 -10.74 5.68 -35.36
N ARG A 240 -11.80 6.49 -35.21
CA ARG A 240 -12.73 6.34 -34.10
C ARG A 240 -14.12 6.08 -34.67
N LYS A 241 -14.64 4.87 -34.42
CA LYS A 241 -15.98 4.47 -34.88
C LYS A 241 -16.81 3.99 -33.68
N ASN A 242 -18.01 4.54 -33.56
CA ASN A 242 -18.93 4.21 -32.44
C ASN A 242 -18.33 4.39 -31.04
N GLY A 243 -17.35 5.30 -30.90
CA GLY A 243 -16.70 5.57 -29.62
C GLY A 243 -15.43 4.75 -29.37
N GLN A 244 -15.20 3.68 -30.14
CA GLN A 244 -14.02 2.80 -30.02
C GLN A 244 -12.97 3.14 -31.07
N TYR A 245 -11.72 2.76 -30.81
CA TYR A 245 -10.64 2.87 -31.79
C TYR A 245 -10.64 1.66 -32.74
N GLU A 246 -10.56 1.93 -34.03
CA GLU A 246 -10.21 0.94 -35.06
C GLU A 246 -8.79 1.22 -35.51
N ILE A 247 -7.92 0.23 -35.41
CA ILE A 247 -6.50 0.36 -35.72
C ILE A 247 -6.17 -0.63 -36.83
N THR A 248 -5.63 -0.15 -37.93
CA THR A 248 -5.14 -0.98 -39.05
C THR A 248 -3.69 -0.65 -39.36
N ALA A 249 -2.95 -1.59 -39.92
CA ALA A 249 -1.56 -1.42 -40.29
C ALA A 249 -1.32 -1.89 -41.71
N GLU A 250 -0.47 -1.16 -42.46
CA GLU A 250 -0.02 -1.50 -43.81
C GLU A 250 1.52 -1.44 -43.83
N GLU A 251 2.16 -2.37 -44.59
CA GLU A 251 3.60 -2.36 -44.86
C GLU A 251 3.98 -1.45 -46.03
#